data_5ef473b2e6b66c2801804d3e1ec245e4
#
_entry.id   5ef473b2e6b66c2801804d3e1ec245e4
#
_cell.length_a   1.000
_cell.length_b   1.000
_cell.length_c   1.000
_cell.angle_alpha   90.00
_cell.angle_beta   90.00
_cell.angle_gamma   90.00
#
_symmetry.space_group_name_H-M   'P 1'
#
loop_
_entity.id
_entity.type
_entity.pdbx_description
1 polymer ?
#
loop_
_entity_poly.entity_id
_entity_poly.type
_entity_poly.pdbx_seq_one_letter_code
_entity_poly.pdbx_strand_id
1 'polypeptide(L)'
;MRPIRILAQPDDSTCGPTALHAVYAAFGLDLPLEQVIDEVHFLEDGGTLAVFLGIHALKEGFNVRIHTYNLRVFDPSWDGLPMEQLRRKLLAQTKFKTSKKLHSTCLAYSKFIKEGGEVRFDDPSPALLQSYFDRDLPVLTGLSATYLYKSKREYSGSMGESIYDDLRGKPMG
;
A
#
# COMPACT_ATOMS: atom_id res chain seq x y z
N MET A 1 16.79 11.67 -10.09
CA MET A 1 15.41 11.22 -10.39
C MET A 1 14.71 12.27 -11.25
N ARG A 2 13.85 11.88 -12.23
CA ARG A 2 12.99 12.84 -12.96
C ARG A 2 11.90 13.38 -12.03
N PRO A 3 11.31 14.57 -12.32
CA PRO A 3 10.16 15.06 -11.53
C PRO A 3 9.00 14.05 -11.55
N ILE A 4 8.41 13.79 -10.38
CA ILE A 4 7.24 12.91 -10.28
C ILE A 4 6.03 13.64 -10.87
N ARG A 5 5.39 13.02 -11.85
CA ARG A 5 4.15 13.48 -12.48
C ARG A 5 3.10 12.38 -12.39
N ILE A 6 2.06 12.63 -11.61
CA ILE A 6 0.98 11.66 -11.42
C ILE A 6 -0.10 11.94 -12.49
N LEU A 7 -0.51 10.90 -13.21
CA LEU A 7 -1.65 10.95 -14.12
C LEU A 7 -2.97 10.95 -13.33
N ALA A 8 -4.06 11.33 -13.99
CA ALA A 8 -5.38 11.08 -13.43
C ALA A 8 -5.63 9.58 -13.34
N GLN A 9 -6.12 9.11 -12.19
CA GLN A 9 -6.53 7.71 -12.04
C GLN A 9 -7.79 7.43 -12.90
N PRO A 10 -7.87 6.28 -13.58
CA PRO A 10 -9.02 5.94 -14.42
C PRO A 10 -10.32 5.73 -13.64
N ASP A 11 -10.22 5.27 -12.40
CA ASP A 11 -11.36 4.97 -11.52
C ASP A 11 -11.00 5.13 -10.03
N ASP A 12 -11.97 4.97 -9.14
CA ASP A 12 -11.82 5.20 -7.69
C ASP A 12 -10.97 4.14 -6.96
N SER A 13 -10.59 3.04 -7.61
CA SER A 13 -9.82 1.94 -7.02
C SER A 13 -8.34 1.91 -7.43
N THR A 14 -7.95 2.67 -8.46
CA THR A 14 -6.62 2.60 -9.10
C THR A 14 -5.60 3.63 -8.62
N CYS A 15 -5.87 4.33 -7.51
CA CYS A 15 -4.96 5.34 -6.95
C CYS A 15 -3.54 4.79 -6.66
N GLY A 16 -3.46 3.59 -6.08
CA GLY A 16 -2.18 2.93 -5.76
C GLY A 16 -1.32 2.64 -6.99
N PRO A 17 -1.82 1.86 -7.97
CA PRO A 17 -1.12 1.62 -9.23
C PRO A 17 -0.75 2.89 -9.99
N THR A 18 -1.63 3.91 -10.01
CA THR A 18 -1.35 5.19 -10.67
C THR A 18 -0.20 5.95 -9.99
N ALA A 19 -0.15 5.95 -8.67
CA ALA A 19 0.96 6.53 -7.92
C ALA A 19 2.26 5.76 -8.14
N LEU A 20 2.20 4.42 -8.18
CA LEU A 20 3.35 3.56 -8.46
C LEU A 20 3.90 3.79 -9.87
N HIS A 21 3.02 3.90 -10.89
CA HIS A 21 3.37 4.26 -12.25
C HIS A 21 4.18 5.57 -12.31
N ALA A 22 3.75 6.60 -11.56
CA ALA A 22 4.46 7.88 -11.52
C ALA A 22 5.87 7.75 -10.92
N VAL A 23 6.05 6.86 -9.94
CA VAL A 23 7.37 6.51 -9.38
C VAL A 23 8.23 5.83 -10.44
N TYR A 24 7.71 4.87 -11.18
CA TYR A 24 8.44 4.20 -12.27
C TYR A 24 8.94 5.17 -13.32
N ALA A 25 8.05 6.03 -13.82
CA ALA A 25 8.41 7.05 -14.79
C ALA A 25 9.51 8.01 -14.27
N ALA A 26 9.47 8.36 -12.97
CA ALA A 26 10.49 9.19 -12.35
C ALA A 26 11.87 8.50 -12.29
N PHE A 27 11.92 7.19 -12.19
CA PHE A 27 13.16 6.40 -12.27
C PHE A 27 13.55 6.01 -13.71
N GLY A 28 12.75 6.39 -14.70
CA GLY A 28 13.05 6.13 -16.12
C GLY A 28 12.56 4.78 -16.63
N LEU A 29 11.68 4.10 -15.86
CA LEU A 29 10.97 2.92 -16.31
C LEU A 29 9.63 3.36 -16.90
N ASP A 30 9.54 3.36 -18.21
CA ASP A 30 8.37 3.82 -18.95
C ASP A 30 7.45 2.61 -19.26
N LEU A 31 6.54 2.27 -18.32
CA LEU A 31 5.48 1.28 -18.48
C LEU A 31 4.16 1.99 -18.81
N PRO A 32 3.26 1.41 -19.63
CA PRO A 32 1.90 1.91 -19.77
C PRO A 32 1.15 1.85 -18.42
N LEU A 33 0.33 2.87 -18.11
CA LEU A 33 -0.45 2.89 -16.87
C LEU A 33 -1.39 1.69 -16.76
N GLU A 34 -2.05 1.33 -17.87
CA GLU A 34 -2.96 0.20 -17.96
C GLU A 34 -2.24 -1.11 -17.59
N GLN A 35 -1.00 -1.30 -18.04
CA GLN A 35 -0.22 -2.47 -17.67
C GLN A 35 0.04 -2.55 -16.18
N VAL A 36 0.40 -1.43 -15.53
CA VAL A 36 0.64 -1.40 -14.08
C VAL A 36 -0.65 -1.70 -13.32
N ILE A 37 -1.79 -1.18 -13.80
CA ILE A 37 -3.11 -1.46 -13.22
C ILE A 37 -3.45 -2.94 -13.34
N ASP A 38 -3.28 -3.54 -14.51
CA ASP A 38 -3.63 -4.94 -14.78
C ASP A 38 -2.74 -5.93 -14.01
N GLU A 39 -1.48 -5.57 -13.77
CA GLU A 39 -0.51 -6.46 -13.10
C GLU A 39 -0.51 -6.34 -11.57
N VAL A 40 -0.95 -5.21 -11.01
CA VAL A 40 -1.07 -5.02 -9.56
C VAL A 40 -2.31 -5.75 -9.05
N HIS A 41 -2.13 -6.56 -8.02
CA HIS A 41 -3.24 -7.28 -7.40
C HIS A 41 -4.18 -6.35 -6.63
N PHE A 42 -5.49 -6.56 -6.80
CA PHE A 42 -6.55 -5.86 -6.09
C PHE A 42 -7.23 -6.77 -5.06
N LEU A 43 -7.82 -6.14 -4.05
CA LEU A 43 -8.71 -6.84 -3.11
C LEU A 43 -10.08 -7.08 -3.76
N GLU A 44 -10.78 -8.11 -3.31
CA GLU A 44 -12.15 -8.41 -3.76
C GLU A 44 -13.12 -7.23 -3.52
N ASP A 45 -12.89 -6.46 -2.46
CA ASP A 45 -13.69 -5.27 -2.09
C ASP A 45 -13.26 -4.00 -2.84
N GLY A 46 -12.34 -4.09 -3.80
CA GLY A 46 -11.70 -2.97 -4.48
C GLY A 46 -10.49 -2.41 -3.73
N GLY A 47 -9.70 -1.58 -4.44
CA GLY A 47 -8.47 -1.00 -3.93
C GLY A 47 -7.31 -2.00 -3.81
N THR A 48 -6.15 -1.50 -3.41
CA THR A 48 -4.94 -2.32 -3.28
C THR A 48 -4.26 -2.12 -1.93
N LEU A 49 -3.42 -3.06 -1.54
CA LEU A 49 -2.57 -2.96 -0.35
C LEU A 49 -1.15 -2.53 -0.75
N ALA A 50 -0.47 -1.80 0.12
CA ALA A 50 0.93 -1.42 -0.07
C ALA A 50 1.83 -2.61 -0.43
N VAL A 51 1.57 -3.79 0.13
CA VAL A 51 2.33 -5.00 -0.16
C VAL A 51 2.15 -5.49 -1.60
N PHE A 52 0.99 -5.28 -2.23
CA PHE A 52 0.79 -5.65 -3.64
C PHE A 52 1.55 -4.71 -4.57
N LEU A 53 1.55 -3.41 -4.28
CA LEU A 53 2.39 -2.43 -4.96
C LEU A 53 3.87 -2.79 -4.80
N GLY A 54 4.28 -3.17 -3.58
CA GLY A 54 5.65 -3.58 -3.28
C GLY A 54 6.08 -4.83 -4.04
N ILE A 55 5.22 -5.84 -4.16
CA ILE A 55 5.50 -7.06 -4.94
C ILE A 55 5.70 -6.72 -6.42
N HIS A 56 4.84 -5.87 -6.98
CA HIS A 56 4.99 -5.43 -8.36
C HIS A 56 6.32 -4.67 -8.56
N ALA A 57 6.66 -3.76 -7.65
CA ALA A 57 7.91 -3.01 -7.74
C ALA A 57 9.16 -3.90 -7.61
N LEU A 58 9.12 -4.94 -6.77
CA LEU A 58 10.20 -5.94 -6.70
C LEU A 58 10.36 -6.70 -8.03
N LYS A 59 9.24 -7.09 -8.67
CA LYS A 59 9.23 -7.74 -9.99
C LYS A 59 9.90 -6.85 -11.05
N GLU A 60 9.67 -5.55 -10.99
CA GLU A 60 10.29 -4.56 -11.89
C GLU A 60 11.74 -4.18 -11.49
N GLY A 61 12.33 -4.88 -10.52
CA GLY A 61 13.75 -4.73 -10.15
C GLY A 61 14.05 -3.62 -9.13
N PHE A 62 13.04 -3.04 -8.50
CA PHE A 62 13.23 -2.03 -7.46
C PHE A 62 13.53 -2.68 -6.11
N ASN A 63 14.32 -2.00 -5.29
CA ASN A 63 14.43 -2.32 -3.85
C ASN A 63 13.28 -1.65 -3.11
N VAL A 64 12.51 -2.43 -2.36
CA VAL A 64 11.28 -1.94 -1.72
C VAL A 64 11.33 -2.17 -0.21
N ARG A 65 11.00 -1.12 0.55
CA ARG A 65 10.80 -1.17 1.99
C ARG A 65 9.39 -0.70 2.33
N ILE A 66 8.69 -1.44 3.17
CA ILE A 66 7.37 -1.08 3.68
C ILE A 66 7.50 -0.78 5.17
N HIS A 67 7.13 0.45 5.57
CA HIS A 67 6.93 0.84 6.95
C HIS A 67 5.46 0.63 7.31
N THR A 68 5.18 -0.10 8.39
CA THR A 68 3.81 -0.45 8.74
C THR A 68 3.61 -0.63 10.25
N TYR A 69 2.45 -0.18 10.72
CA TYR A 69 1.94 -0.40 12.07
C TYR A 69 0.61 -1.17 12.05
N ASN A 70 0.41 -2.03 11.07
CA ASN A 70 -0.82 -2.82 10.97
C ASN A 70 -0.86 -3.94 12.02
N LEU A 71 -1.35 -3.63 13.21
CA LEU A 71 -1.43 -4.55 14.34
C LEU A 71 -2.36 -5.75 14.11
N ARG A 72 -3.18 -5.75 13.06
CA ARG A 72 -3.97 -6.94 12.67
C ARG A 72 -3.11 -7.99 11.99
N VAL A 73 -2.05 -7.55 11.30
CA VAL A 73 -1.13 -8.43 10.55
C VAL A 73 0.13 -8.71 11.34
N PHE A 74 0.69 -7.71 12.01
CA PHE A 74 1.97 -7.78 12.68
C PHE A 74 1.81 -7.62 14.20
N ASP A 75 2.49 -8.45 14.95
CA ASP A 75 2.63 -8.27 16.39
C ASP A 75 3.85 -7.37 16.69
N PRO A 76 3.71 -6.35 17.56
CA PRO A 76 4.82 -5.46 17.89
C PRO A 76 6.07 -6.19 18.42
N SER A 77 5.91 -7.35 19.05
CA SER A 77 7.03 -8.17 19.53
C SER A 77 7.88 -8.78 18.41
N TRP A 78 7.45 -8.63 17.16
CA TRP A 78 8.21 -9.08 15.98
C TRP A 78 9.17 -8.02 15.44
N ASP A 79 9.19 -6.84 16.06
CA ASP A 79 10.14 -5.80 15.69
C ASP A 79 11.59 -6.27 15.85
N GLY A 80 12.44 -5.88 14.91
CA GLY A 80 13.85 -6.29 14.90
C GLY A 80 14.11 -7.76 14.50
N LEU A 81 13.09 -8.57 14.21
CA LEU A 81 13.31 -9.93 13.73
C LEU A 81 13.98 -9.94 12.35
N PRO A 82 14.88 -10.90 12.09
CA PRO A 82 15.33 -11.19 10.72
C PRO A 82 14.13 -11.46 9.80
N MET A 83 14.19 -10.96 8.55
CA MET A 83 13.07 -11.05 7.60
C MET A 83 12.53 -12.48 7.43
N GLU A 84 13.40 -13.48 7.39
CA GLU A 84 12.96 -14.87 7.27
C GLU A 84 12.19 -15.38 8.52
N GLN A 85 12.54 -14.90 9.71
CA GLN A 85 11.77 -15.23 10.92
C GLN A 85 10.42 -14.53 10.92
N LEU A 86 10.38 -13.25 10.50
CA LEU A 86 9.12 -12.51 10.31
C LEU A 86 8.21 -13.24 9.30
N ARG A 87 8.76 -13.69 8.17
CA ARG A 87 8.06 -14.48 7.15
C ARG A 87 7.43 -15.75 7.73
N ARG A 88 8.19 -16.51 8.53
CA ARG A 88 7.69 -17.73 9.18
C ARG A 88 6.55 -17.43 10.16
N LYS A 89 6.61 -16.34 10.91
CA LYS A 89 5.53 -15.92 11.82
C LYS A 89 4.27 -15.52 11.05
N LEU A 90 4.41 -14.77 9.94
CA LEU A 90 3.29 -14.45 9.04
C LEU A 90 2.60 -15.71 8.51
N LEU A 91 3.34 -16.72 8.09
CA LEU A 91 2.78 -18.00 7.66
C LEU A 91 2.16 -18.79 8.81
N ALA A 92 2.80 -18.80 9.98
CA ALA A 92 2.28 -19.53 11.13
C ALA A 92 0.93 -18.99 11.62
N GLN A 93 0.76 -17.66 11.64
CA GLN A 93 -0.49 -17.05 12.09
C GLN A 93 -1.69 -17.33 11.17
N THR A 94 -1.48 -17.66 9.90
CA THR A 94 -2.58 -18.03 8.99
C THR A 94 -3.38 -19.24 9.47
N LYS A 95 -2.76 -20.10 10.30
CA LYS A 95 -3.43 -21.26 10.91
C LYS A 95 -4.47 -20.86 11.98
N PHE A 96 -4.35 -19.66 12.54
CA PHE A 96 -5.19 -19.18 13.64
C PHE A 96 -6.14 -18.06 13.23
N LYS A 97 -5.93 -17.45 12.06
CA LYS A 97 -6.73 -16.33 11.56
C LYS A 97 -7.78 -16.84 10.57
N THR A 98 -9.03 -16.53 10.82
CA THR A 98 -10.17 -16.99 10.00
C THR A 98 -10.58 -16.01 8.90
N SER A 99 -10.20 -14.73 9.01
CA SER A 99 -10.51 -13.71 8.01
C SER A 99 -9.75 -13.96 6.70
N LYS A 100 -10.48 -14.17 5.60
CA LYS A 100 -9.90 -14.34 4.26
C LYS A 100 -8.96 -13.19 3.88
N LYS A 101 -9.38 -11.95 4.13
CA LYS A 101 -8.57 -10.75 3.85
C LYS A 101 -7.25 -10.76 4.62
N LEU A 102 -7.29 -11.12 5.91
CA LEU A 102 -6.09 -11.19 6.73
C LEU A 102 -5.17 -12.34 6.29
N HIS A 103 -5.75 -13.48 5.95
CA HIS A 103 -5.01 -14.63 5.43
C HIS A 103 -4.27 -14.26 4.12
N SER A 104 -4.98 -13.68 3.15
CA SER A 104 -4.41 -13.19 1.90
C SER A 104 -3.30 -12.16 2.14
N THR A 105 -3.50 -11.22 3.08
CA THR A 105 -2.51 -10.21 3.44
C THR A 105 -1.24 -10.85 4.03
N CYS A 106 -1.36 -11.84 4.91
CA CYS A 106 -0.20 -12.55 5.47
C CYS A 106 0.60 -13.29 4.39
N LEU A 107 -0.09 -13.93 3.45
CA LEU A 107 0.53 -14.61 2.31
C LEU A 107 1.25 -13.61 1.40
N ALA A 108 0.64 -12.45 1.13
CA ALA A 108 1.24 -11.39 0.33
C ALA A 108 2.53 -10.85 0.97
N TYR A 109 2.52 -10.53 2.27
CA TYR A 109 3.74 -10.12 2.98
C TYR A 109 4.79 -11.22 3.04
N SER A 110 4.40 -12.48 3.20
CA SER A 110 5.33 -13.60 3.13
C SER A 110 6.00 -13.71 1.75
N LYS A 111 5.24 -13.53 0.67
CA LYS A 111 5.76 -13.47 -0.71
C LYS A 111 6.70 -12.29 -0.89
N PHE A 112 6.28 -11.09 -0.48
CA PHE A 112 7.08 -9.86 -0.55
C PHE A 112 8.45 -10.02 0.10
N ILE A 113 8.50 -10.56 1.32
CA ILE A 113 9.76 -10.82 2.03
C ILE A 113 10.60 -11.88 1.30
N LYS A 114 9.98 -12.95 0.80
CA LYS A 114 10.68 -14.01 0.05
C LYS A 114 11.35 -13.46 -1.21
N GLU A 115 10.73 -12.46 -1.86
CA GLU A 115 11.22 -11.79 -3.07
C GLU A 115 12.23 -10.66 -2.78
N GLY A 116 12.65 -10.49 -1.52
CA GLY A 116 13.68 -9.53 -1.12
C GLY A 116 13.15 -8.21 -0.57
N GLY A 117 11.84 -8.07 -0.40
CA GLY A 117 11.24 -6.91 0.23
C GLY A 117 11.52 -6.82 1.72
N GLU A 118 11.63 -5.60 2.24
CA GLU A 118 11.91 -5.32 3.64
C GLU A 118 10.67 -4.73 4.33
N VAL A 119 10.35 -5.22 5.53
CA VAL A 119 9.29 -4.68 6.38
C VAL A 119 9.90 -4.09 7.64
N ARG A 120 9.46 -2.89 8.01
CA ARG A 120 9.89 -2.16 9.21
C ARG A 120 8.67 -1.68 10.00
N PHE A 121 8.85 -1.64 11.32
CA PHE A 121 7.83 -1.15 12.27
C PHE A 121 8.20 0.24 12.80
N ASP A 122 8.73 1.10 11.92
CA ASP A 122 9.08 2.47 12.27
C ASP A 122 7.85 3.38 12.29
N ASP A 123 7.86 4.31 13.22
CA ASP A 123 6.83 5.34 13.31
C ASP A 123 6.87 6.25 12.06
N PRO A 124 5.75 6.52 11.39
CA PRO A 124 5.69 7.41 10.24
C PRO A 124 5.87 8.88 10.66
N SER A 125 7.05 9.19 11.17
CA SER A 125 7.41 10.52 11.65
C SER A 125 7.88 11.42 10.50
N PRO A 126 7.80 12.77 10.65
CA PRO A 126 8.40 13.70 9.69
C PRO A 126 9.89 13.44 9.48
N ALA A 127 10.62 13.04 10.51
CA ALA A 127 12.05 12.72 10.42
C ALA A 127 12.31 11.49 9.54
N LEU A 128 11.47 10.46 9.63
CA LEU A 128 11.54 9.29 8.76
C LEU A 128 11.32 9.70 7.29
N LEU A 129 10.28 10.47 7.01
CA LEU A 129 9.99 10.95 5.65
C LEU A 129 11.15 11.80 5.12
N GLN A 130 11.66 12.74 5.92
CA GLN A 130 12.80 13.58 5.54
C GLN A 130 14.03 12.74 5.20
N SER A 131 14.30 11.66 5.93
CA SER A 131 15.42 10.76 5.67
C SER A 131 15.36 10.08 4.29
N TYR A 132 14.18 9.92 3.71
CA TYR A 132 13.99 9.42 2.34
C TYR A 132 14.16 10.56 1.32
N PHE A 133 13.57 11.72 1.58
CA PHE A 133 13.67 12.87 0.69
C PHE A 133 15.11 13.38 0.54
N ASP A 134 15.90 13.38 1.61
CA ASP A 134 17.33 13.75 1.57
C ASP A 134 18.17 12.82 0.69
N ARG A 135 17.64 11.65 0.35
CA ARG A 135 18.27 10.67 -0.56
C ARG A 135 17.60 10.61 -1.93
N ASP A 136 16.73 11.57 -2.27
CA ASP A 136 15.93 11.56 -3.49
C ASP A 136 15.11 10.27 -3.69
N LEU A 137 14.62 9.67 -2.58
CA LEU A 137 13.80 8.47 -2.64
C LEU A 137 12.33 8.82 -2.46
N PRO A 138 11.45 8.38 -3.37
CA PRO A 138 10.01 8.62 -3.25
C PRO A 138 9.39 7.76 -2.15
N VAL A 139 8.35 8.29 -1.52
CA VAL A 139 7.53 7.59 -0.54
C VAL A 139 6.10 7.52 -1.04
N LEU A 140 5.57 6.30 -1.15
CA LEU A 140 4.14 6.07 -1.39
C LEU A 140 3.44 5.87 -0.06
N THR A 141 2.37 6.61 0.18
CA THR A 141 1.58 6.48 1.39
C THR A 141 0.09 6.62 1.09
N GLY A 142 -0.74 5.86 1.81
CA GLY A 142 -2.19 6.06 1.82
C GLY A 142 -2.54 7.21 2.74
N LEU A 143 -3.28 8.19 2.23
CA LEU A 143 -3.80 9.30 3.01
C LEU A 143 -5.33 9.30 2.93
N SER A 144 -5.98 9.68 4.04
CA SER A 144 -7.42 9.90 3.99
C SER A 144 -7.73 11.16 3.19
N ALA A 145 -8.39 10.99 2.04
CA ALA A 145 -8.88 12.10 1.21
C ALA A 145 -9.83 13.01 1.99
N THR A 146 -10.68 12.44 2.82
CA THR A 146 -11.57 13.17 3.73
C THR A 146 -10.79 14.13 4.64
N TYR A 147 -9.68 13.67 5.23
CA TYR A 147 -8.82 14.50 6.07
C TYR A 147 -8.06 15.54 5.26
N LEU A 148 -7.45 15.12 4.14
CA LEU A 148 -6.60 15.96 3.30
C LEU A 148 -7.37 17.15 2.70
N TYR A 149 -8.55 16.87 2.17
CA TYR A 149 -9.38 17.88 1.48
C TYR A 149 -10.43 18.52 2.39
N LYS A 150 -10.50 18.16 3.67
CA LYS A 150 -11.51 18.62 4.63
C LYS A 150 -12.95 18.41 4.11
N SER A 151 -13.15 17.34 3.34
CA SER A 151 -14.44 16.97 2.79
C SER A 151 -15.28 16.17 3.80
N LYS A 152 -16.58 16.08 3.55
CA LYS A 152 -17.45 15.19 4.32
C LYS A 152 -17.11 13.73 4.03
N ARG A 153 -17.39 12.85 4.97
CA ARG A 153 -17.31 11.40 4.80
C ARG A 153 -18.32 10.91 3.78
N GLU A 154 -18.06 9.77 3.19
CA GLU A 154 -18.86 9.18 2.13
C GLU A 154 -19.51 7.87 2.58
N TYR A 155 -20.70 7.59 2.08
CA TYR A 155 -21.33 6.28 2.12
C TYR A 155 -22.05 5.99 0.81
N SER A 156 -22.15 4.71 0.46
CA SER A 156 -22.91 4.30 -0.72
C SER A 156 -24.40 4.35 -0.43
N GLY A 157 -25.16 5.04 -1.25
CA GLY A 157 -26.60 5.05 -1.22
C GLY A 157 -27.21 3.74 -1.72
N SER A 158 -28.52 3.63 -1.67
CA SER A 158 -29.26 2.41 -2.02
C SER A 158 -29.13 2.01 -3.50
N MET A 159 -28.82 2.94 -4.38
CA MET A 159 -28.58 2.72 -5.82
C MET A 159 -27.09 2.78 -6.20
N GLY A 160 -26.18 2.75 -5.21
CA GLY A 160 -24.77 2.79 -5.44
C GLY A 160 -24.16 4.18 -5.64
N GLU A 161 -24.98 5.25 -5.51
CA GLU A 161 -24.51 6.62 -5.57
C GLU A 161 -23.68 6.99 -4.33
N SER A 162 -22.65 7.82 -4.52
CA SER A 162 -21.85 8.38 -3.43
C SER A 162 -22.58 9.53 -2.75
N ILE A 163 -22.88 9.38 -1.47
CA ILE A 163 -23.53 10.39 -0.64
C ILE A 163 -22.54 10.90 0.40
N TYR A 164 -22.38 12.21 0.48
CA TYR A 164 -21.47 12.88 1.41
C TYR A 164 -22.22 13.34 2.66
N ASP A 165 -21.92 12.74 3.81
CA ASP A 165 -22.62 12.98 5.07
C ASP A 165 -21.62 12.91 6.25
N ASP A 166 -21.61 13.94 7.09
CA ASP A 166 -20.70 14.08 8.22
C ASP A 166 -21.07 13.21 9.43
N LEU A 167 -22.27 12.63 9.43
CA LEU A 167 -22.74 11.77 10.52
C LEU A 167 -22.66 10.27 10.15
N ARG A 168 -23.11 9.89 8.94
CA ARG A 168 -23.24 8.50 8.50
C ARG A 168 -22.06 7.98 7.70
N GLY A 169 -21.35 8.87 6.99
CA GLY A 169 -20.29 8.49 6.11
C GLY A 169 -19.06 7.86 6.80
N LYS A 170 -18.24 7.17 6.02
CA LYS A 170 -16.90 6.68 6.41
C LYS A 170 -15.83 7.56 5.78
N PRO A 171 -14.64 7.69 6.39
CA PRO A 171 -13.54 8.38 5.75
C PRO A 171 -13.19 7.73 4.41
N MET A 172 -13.05 8.55 3.37
CA MET A 172 -12.50 8.13 2.07
C MET A 172 -11.00 7.90 2.20
N GLY A 173 -10.51 6.83 1.64
CA GLY A 173 -9.11 6.42 1.64
C GLY A 173 -8.41 6.80 0.36
#